data_3ac93810025b4e3fe13938e98c536f19
#
_entry.id   3ac93810025b4e3fe13938e98c536f19
#
_cell.length_a   1.000
_cell.length_b   1.000
_cell.length_c   1.000
_cell.angle_alpha   90.00
_cell.angle_beta   90.00
_cell.angle_gamma   90.00
#
_symmetry.space_group_name_H-M   'P 1'
#
loop_
_entity.id
_entity.type
_entity.pdbx_description
1 polymer ?
#
loop_
_entity_poly.entity_id
_entity_poly.type
_entity_poly.pdbx_seq_one_letter_code
_entity_poly.pdbx_strand_id
1 'polypeptide(L)'
;MPRKCPVCEFRYLPEDPDDRAEHRRYHRKYTQVMYPKPLKSLSPDALIEVRGEGSPDVKPSPQWMNKQLYKNAVAFRREFRYDTVQWSPFGEDDGEARGILITDEHRRVVGAMGFRWRVWSDAPAGWSLDWVWFVPSFRKQGYFTRHWKKLRQMYGDFYIERPVSEAMRQFTIKQGDEALLR
;
A
#
# COMPACT_ATOMS: atom_id res chain seq x y z
N MET A 1 35.24 -2.95 0.70
CA MET A 1 34.28 -3.85 1.41
C MET A 1 32.86 -3.32 1.27
N PRO A 2 31.84 -4.19 1.10
CA PRO A 2 30.45 -3.74 0.99
C PRO A 2 30.02 -2.94 2.24
N ARG A 3 29.34 -1.81 2.02
CA ARG A 3 28.75 -1.00 3.08
C ARG A 3 27.23 -1.17 3.07
N LYS A 4 26.62 -1.12 4.25
CA LYS A 4 25.16 -1.04 4.41
C LYS A 4 24.76 0.41 4.66
N CYS A 5 23.85 0.95 3.84
CA CYS A 5 23.33 2.30 4.08
C CYS A 5 22.48 2.31 5.36
N PRO A 6 22.73 3.22 6.32
CA PRO A 6 21.97 3.25 7.58
C PRO A 6 20.51 3.67 7.40
N VAL A 7 20.17 4.30 6.27
CA VAL A 7 18.81 4.79 6.00
C VAL A 7 17.97 3.77 5.23
N CYS A 8 18.47 3.31 4.06
CA CYS A 8 17.71 2.42 3.18
C CYS A 8 18.14 0.95 3.27
N GLU A 9 19.17 0.66 4.07
CA GLU A 9 19.76 -0.67 4.30
C GLU A 9 20.32 -1.38 3.06
N PHE A 10 20.38 -0.70 1.93
CA PHE A 10 20.99 -1.23 0.71
C PHE A 10 22.48 -1.49 0.94
N ARG A 11 22.95 -2.65 0.49
CA ARG A 11 24.38 -3.00 0.52
C ARG A 11 25.01 -2.68 -0.81
N TYR A 12 26.12 -1.98 -0.83
CA TYR A 12 26.82 -1.56 -2.04
C TYR A 12 28.32 -1.42 -1.80
N LEU A 13 29.09 -1.48 -2.87
CA LEU A 13 30.53 -1.21 -2.88
C LEU A 13 30.78 0.28 -3.13
N PRO A 14 31.27 1.06 -2.14
CA PRO A 14 31.46 2.49 -2.30
C PRO A 14 32.48 2.86 -3.38
N GLU A 15 33.44 1.99 -3.64
CA GLU A 15 34.47 2.12 -4.65
C GLU A 15 33.95 1.87 -6.07
N ASP A 16 32.85 1.11 -6.23
CA ASP A 16 32.24 0.81 -7.53
C ASP A 16 31.25 1.93 -7.94
N PRO A 17 31.49 2.60 -9.11
CA PRO A 17 30.59 3.66 -9.59
C PRO A 17 29.16 3.18 -9.89
N ASP A 18 28.99 1.96 -10.41
CA ASP A 18 27.69 1.40 -10.79
C ASP A 18 26.88 1.02 -9.55
N ASP A 19 27.48 0.38 -8.56
CA ASP A 19 26.88 0.11 -7.25
C ASP A 19 26.46 1.40 -6.55
N ARG A 20 27.27 2.44 -6.59
CA ARG A 20 26.91 3.76 -6.06
C ARG A 20 25.72 4.37 -6.79
N ALA A 21 25.67 4.23 -8.11
CA ALA A 21 24.56 4.75 -8.90
C ALA A 21 23.25 4.00 -8.59
N GLU A 22 23.34 2.68 -8.46
CA GLU A 22 22.21 1.85 -8.06
C GLU A 22 21.72 2.18 -6.65
N HIS A 23 22.65 2.29 -5.68
CA HIS A 23 22.32 2.73 -4.32
C HIS A 23 21.62 4.09 -4.32
N ARG A 24 22.12 5.10 -5.08
CA ARG A 24 21.47 6.41 -5.17
C ARG A 24 20.03 6.32 -5.69
N ARG A 25 19.79 5.48 -6.72
CA ARG A 25 18.44 5.25 -7.28
C ARG A 25 17.52 4.59 -6.25
N TYR A 26 18.01 3.54 -5.58
CA TYR A 26 17.28 2.83 -4.55
C TYR A 26 16.99 3.74 -3.33
N HIS A 27 18.00 4.42 -2.80
CA HIS A 27 17.90 5.34 -1.68
C HIS A 27 16.85 6.43 -1.92
N ARG A 28 16.85 7.03 -3.12
CA ARG A 28 15.86 8.03 -3.52
C ARG A 28 14.43 7.47 -3.50
N LYS A 29 14.22 6.30 -4.09
CA LYS A 29 12.90 5.65 -4.09
C LYS A 29 12.42 5.35 -2.67
N TYR A 30 13.31 4.83 -1.83
CA TYR A 30 13.03 4.54 -0.44
C TYR A 30 12.66 5.80 0.35
N THR A 31 13.47 6.85 0.28
CA THR A 31 13.25 8.09 1.02
C THR A 31 11.98 8.83 0.57
N GLN A 32 11.61 8.74 -0.71
CA GLN A 32 10.36 9.32 -1.21
C GLN A 32 9.10 8.69 -0.55
N VAL A 33 9.17 7.43 -0.17
CA VAL A 33 8.05 6.73 0.51
C VAL A 33 8.08 6.97 2.01
N MET A 34 9.27 6.89 2.61
CA MET A 34 9.45 7.03 4.07
C MET A 34 9.28 8.47 4.58
N TYR A 35 9.52 9.45 3.71
CA TYR A 35 9.39 10.88 3.99
C TYR A 35 8.52 11.55 2.92
N PRO A 36 7.21 11.26 2.89
CA PRO A 36 6.33 11.71 1.83
C PRO A 36 6.20 13.23 1.81
N LYS A 37 6.25 13.80 0.61
CA LYS A 37 6.03 15.23 0.37
C LYS A 37 4.58 15.49 -0.02
N PRO A 38 4.04 16.69 0.25
CA PRO A 38 2.72 17.10 -0.22
C PRO A 38 2.57 16.98 -1.74
N LEU A 39 1.44 16.42 -2.18
CA LEU A 39 1.08 16.32 -3.60
C LEU A 39 -0.16 17.19 -3.85
N LYS A 40 0.04 18.34 -4.52
CA LYS A 40 -1.02 19.35 -4.75
C LYS A 40 -2.24 18.81 -5.49
N SER A 41 -2.05 17.77 -6.30
CA SER A 41 -3.13 17.08 -7.04
C SER A 41 -4.01 16.18 -6.21
N LEU A 42 -3.67 15.93 -4.93
CA LEU A 42 -4.45 15.09 -4.04
C LEU A 42 -5.31 15.94 -3.10
N SER A 43 -6.45 15.39 -2.72
CA SER A 43 -7.28 15.96 -1.65
C SER A 43 -6.64 15.71 -0.29
N PRO A 44 -6.76 16.64 0.68
CA PRO A 44 -6.31 16.41 2.05
C PRO A 44 -7.23 15.43 2.77
N ASP A 45 -6.69 14.68 3.71
CA ASP A 45 -7.40 13.75 4.62
C ASP A 45 -8.40 12.83 3.87
N ALA A 46 -7.93 12.19 2.80
CA ALA A 46 -8.78 11.47 1.86
C ALA A 46 -8.37 10.01 1.66
N LEU A 47 -9.38 9.18 1.32
CA LEU A 47 -9.20 7.90 0.62
C LEU A 47 -9.31 8.16 -0.88
N ILE A 48 -8.30 7.78 -1.62
CA ILE A 48 -8.23 7.98 -3.08
C ILE A 48 -8.11 6.61 -3.72
N GLU A 49 -9.17 6.20 -4.42
CA GLU A 49 -9.18 4.94 -5.14
C GLU A 49 -8.30 5.03 -6.39
N VAL A 50 -7.49 4.00 -6.61
CA VAL A 50 -6.59 3.85 -7.73
C VAL A 50 -6.96 2.59 -8.49
N ARG A 51 -7.17 2.71 -9.80
CA ARG A 51 -7.57 1.63 -10.70
C ARG A 51 -6.53 1.44 -11.79
N GLY A 52 -6.25 0.18 -12.13
CA GLY A 52 -5.42 -0.20 -13.26
C GLY A 52 -6.17 -0.10 -14.60
N GLU A 53 -5.48 -0.44 -15.69
CA GLU A 53 -6.01 -0.40 -17.06
C GLU A 53 -7.00 -1.54 -17.36
N GLY A 54 -6.96 -2.63 -16.58
CA GLY A 54 -7.81 -3.81 -16.77
C GLY A 54 -9.29 -3.62 -16.39
N SER A 55 -9.69 -2.47 -15.86
CA SER A 55 -11.09 -2.22 -15.46
C SER A 55 -11.93 -1.83 -16.69
N PRO A 56 -12.85 -2.70 -17.17
CA PRO A 56 -13.50 -2.50 -18.47
C PRO A 56 -14.42 -1.28 -18.53
N ASP A 57 -15.02 -0.89 -17.41
CA ASP A 57 -16.10 0.11 -17.37
C ASP A 57 -15.70 1.45 -16.74
N VAL A 58 -14.44 1.63 -16.40
CA VAL A 58 -13.99 2.84 -15.67
C VAL A 58 -12.65 3.32 -16.19
N LYS A 59 -12.56 4.63 -16.42
CA LYS A 59 -11.31 5.27 -16.80
C LYS A 59 -10.20 4.93 -15.78
N PRO A 60 -9.04 4.41 -16.24
CA PRO A 60 -7.92 4.12 -15.36
C PRO A 60 -7.42 5.39 -14.66
N SER A 61 -6.90 5.20 -13.45
CA SER A 61 -6.27 6.30 -12.70
C SER A 61 -4.99 6.76 -13.38
N PRO A 62 -4.60 8.03 -13.23
CA PRO A 62 -3.33 8.54 -13.75
C PRO A 62 -2.16 7.64 -13.36
N GLN A 63 -1.28 7.34 -14.29
CA GLN A 63 -0.16 6.41 -14.09
C GLN A 63 0.72 6.74 -12.87
N TRP A 64 0.85 8.02 -12.52
CA TRP A 64 1.64 8.42 -11.35
C TRP A 64 1.02 7.93 -10.03
N MET A 65 -0.32 7.75 -9.95
CA MET A 65 -0.98 7.15 -8.78
C MET A 65 -0.65 5.67 -8.66
N ASN A 66 -0.69 4.92 -9.77
CA ASN A 66 -0.25 3.52 -9.81
C ASN A 66 1.23 3.39 -9.40
N LYS A 67 2.10 4.28 -9.89
CA LYS A 67 3.51 4.32 -9.47
C LYS A 67 3.67 4.65 -8.00
N GLN A 68 2.83 5.53 -7.44
CA GLN A 68 2.85 5.83 -6.01
C GLN A 68 2.41 4.63 -5.18
N LEU A 69 1.30 3.98 -5.57
CA LEU A 69 0.80 2.77 -4.92
C LEU A 69 1.84 1.64 -4.96
N TYR A 70 2.46 1.42 -6.12
CA TYR A 70 3.56 0.45 -6.29
C TYR A 70 4.72 0.71 -5.32
N LYS A 71 5.14 1.96 -5.14
CA LYS A 71 6.21 2.28 -4.17
C LYS A 71 5.84 1.88 -2.74
N ASN A 72 4.58 2.11 -2.35
CA ASN A 72 4.08 1.70 -1.04
C ASN A 72 3.99 0.16 -0.93
N ALA A 73 3.56 -0.55 -1.99
CA ALA A 73 3.55 -2.01 -2.03
C ALA A 73 4.97 -2.61 -1.94
N VAL A 74 5.97 -1.97 -2.56
CA VAL A 74 7.39 -2.35 -2.41
C VAL A 74 7.86 -2.17 -0.96
N ALA A 75 7.45 -1.09 -0.29
CA ALA A 75 7.78 -0.86 1.12
C ALA A 75 7.10 -1.91 2.03
N PHE A 76 5.83 -2.23 1.78
CA PHE A 76 5.10 -3.31 2.44
C PHE A 76 5.82 -4.66 2.28
N ARG A 77 6.08 -5.07 1.03
CA ARG A 77 6.80 -6.31 0.74
C ARG A 77 8.11 -6.41 1.52
N ARG A 78 8.89 -5.34 1.51
CA ARG A 78 10.20 -5.31 2.18
C ARG A 78 10.06 -5.48 3.70
N GLU A 79 9.12 -4.76 4.31
CA GLU A 79 8.94 -4.78 5.76
C GLU A 79 8.43 -6.13 6.25
N PHE A 80 7.44 -6.70 5.55
CA PHE A 80 6.80 -7.95 5.93
C PHE A 80 7.40 -9.19 5.26
N ARG A 81 8.46 -9.02 4.43
CA ARG A 81 9.20 -10.10 3.74
C ARG A 81 8.32 -10.95 2.83
N TYR A 82 7.38 -10.32 2.13
CA TYR A 82 6.58 -11.01 1.12
C TYR A 82 7.43 -11.33 -0.12
N ASP A 83 7.15 -12.45 -0.77
CA ASP A 83 7.89 -12.90 -1.97
C ASP A 83 7.63 -12.00 -3.16
N THR A 84 6.40 -11.51 -3.32
CA THR A 84 5.98 -10.69 -4.45
C THR A 84 5.56 -9.28 -4.02
N VAL A 85 5.64 -8.33 -4.96
CA VAL A 85 5.07 -7.00 -4.79
C VAL A 85 3.59 -7.07 -5.14
N GLN A 86 2.74 -6.59 -4.25
CA GLN A 86 1.29 -6.72 -4.34
C GLN A 86 0.61 -5.68 -5.25
N TRP A 87 1.36 -4.94 -6.07
CA TRP A 87 0.85 -3.98 -7.04
C TRP A 87 1.84 -3.77 -8.18
N SER A 88 1.34 -3.56 -9.41
CA SER A 88 2.17 -3.23 -10.58
C SER A 88 2.39 -1.71 -10.72
N PRO A 89 3.57 -1.25 -11.19
CA PRO A 89 3.81 0.18 -11.43
C PRO A 89 2.99 0.76 -12.61
N PHE A 90 2.44 -0.12 -13.44
CA PHE A 90 1.58 0.23 -14.58
C PHE A 90 0.08 0.13 -14.23
N GLY A 91 -0.24 -0.28 -13.01
CA GLY A 91 -1.56 -0.70 -12.58
C GLY A 91 -1.73 -2.21 -12.71
N GLU A 92 -2.76 -2.74 -12.08
CA GLU A 92 -3.10 -4.15 -12.22
C GLU A 92 -3.88 -4.36 -13.53
N ASP A 93 -3.52 -5.43 -14.25
CA ASP A 93 -4.28 -5.90 -15.41
C ASP A 93 -5.60 -6.56 -14.99
N ASP A 94 -5.70 -6.97 -13.72
CA ASP A 94 -6.91 -7.47 -13.09
C ASP A 94 -7.89 -6.32 -12.87
N GLY A 95 -8.95 -6.28 -13.67
CA GLY A 95 -10.02 -5.28 -13.60
C GLY A 95 -10.76 -5.25 -12.26
N GLU A 96 -10.57 -6.26 -11.43
CA GLU A 96 -11.17 -6.41 -10.10
C GLU A 96 -10.22 -5.99 -8.97
N ALA A 97 -9.00 -5.54 -9.30
CA ALA A 97 -8.10 -4.96 -8.31
C ALA A 97 -8.40 -3.48 -8.07
N ARG A 98 -8.35 -3.07 -6.82
CA ARG A 98 -8.51 -1.68 -6.37
C ARG A 98 -7.39 -1.30 -5.43
N GLY A 99 -6.69 -0.22 -5.74
CA GLY A 99 -5.73 0.38 -4.83
C GLY A 99 -6.34 1.56 -4.09
N ILE A 100 -5.88 1.82 -2.89
CA ILE A 100 -6.25 3.01 -2.12
C ILE A 100 -4.99 3.71 -1.66
N LEU A 101 -4.92 5.02 -1.91
CA LEU A 101 -3.96 5.91 -1.26
C LEU A 101 -4.67 6.65 -0.13
N ILE A 102 -4.01 6.77 1.01
CA ILE A 102 -4.50 7.56 2.15
C ILE A 102 -3.63 8.79 2.28
N THR A 103 -4.26 9.96 2.30
CA THR A 103 -3.57 11.23 2.52
C THR A 103 -3.84 11.79 3.91
N ASP A 104 -2.89 12.58 4.40
CA ASP A 104 -3.08 13.41 5.58
C ASP A 104 -3.64 14.81 5.22
N GLU A 105 -3.79 15.66 6.22
CA GLU A 105 -4.24 17.06 6.09
C GLU A 105 -3.30 17.93 5.24
N HIS A 106 -2.04 17.49 5.06
CA HIS A 106 -1.04 18.16 4.23
C HIS A 106 -0.93 17.54 2.82
N ARG A 107 -1.84 16.64 2.43
CA ARG A 107 -1.86 15.95 1.12
C ARG A 107 -0.62 15.07 0.90
N ARG A 108 0.00 14.55 1.97
CA ARG A 108 1.07 13.55 1.90
C ARG A 108 0.45 12.17 1.86
N VAL A 109 0.95 11.29 1.02
CA VAL A 109 0.52 9.87 1.01
C VAL A 109 1.14 9.17 2.21
N VAL A 110 0.34 8.97 3.26
CA VAL A 110 0.78 8.39 4.53
C VAL A 110 0.47 6.91 4.67
N GLY A 111 -0.42 6.39 3.81
CA GLY A 111 -0.77 4.97 3.77
C GLY A 111 -1.26 4.55 2.40
N ALA A 112 -1.24 3.24 2.17
CA ALA A 112 -1.75 2.62 0.96
C ALA A 112 -2.24 1.20 1.27
N MET A 113 -3.18 0.72 0.47
CA MET A 113 -3.70 -0.65 0.57
C MET A 113 -4.19 -1.14 -0.78
N GLY A 114 -4.34 -2.45 -0.90
CA GLY A 114 -4.91 -3.09 -2.07
C GLY A 114 -6.06 -3.99 -1.72
N PHE A 115 -7.13 -3.89 -2.51
CA PHE A 115 -8.28 -4.78 -2.49
C PHE A 115 -8.33 -5.54 -3.80
N ARG A 116 -8.87 -6.79 -3.73
CA ARG A 116 -9.12 -7.61 -4.89
C ARG A 116 -10.44 -8.36 -4.72
N TRP A 117 -11.22 -8.44 -5.77
CA TRP A 117 -12.39 -9.32 -5.78
C TRP A 117 -11.93 -10.76 -5.84
N ARG A 118 -12.48 -11.60 -4.98
CA ARG A 118 -12.13 -13.01 -4.88
C ARG A 118 -13.36 -13.89 -5.00
N VAL A 119 -13.16 -15.03 -5.63
CA VAL A 119 -14.13 -16.14 -5.64
C VAL A 119 -13.48 -17.30 -4.92
N TRP A 120 -14.08 -17.73 -3.81
CA TRP A 120 -13.60 -18.85 -3.01
C TRP A 120 -14.50 -20.07 -3.25
N SER A 121 -13.96 -21.29 -3.06
CA SER A 121 -14.72 -22.54 -3.14
C SER A 121 -15.63 -22.76 -1.93
N ASP A 122 -15.29 -22.19 -0.80
CA ASP A 122 -15.88 -22.44 0.54
C ASP A 122 -16.49 -21.18 1.18
N ALA A 123 -16.54 -20.08 0.46
CA ALA A 123 -17.10 -18.82 0.93
C ALA A 123 -17.74 -18.02 -0.21
N PRO A 124 -18.68 -17.10 0.09
CA PRO A 124 -19.21 -16.18 -0.91
C PRO A 124 -18.13 -15.33 -1.57
N ALA A 125 -18.28 -15.08 -2.87
CA ALA A 125 -17.43 -14.16 -3.58
C ALA A 125 -17.54 -12.75 -2.96
N GLY A 126 -16.42 -12.03 -2.90
CA GLY A 126 -16.39 -10.72 -2.27
C GLY A 126 -15.03 -10.05 -2.36
N TRP A 127 -14.97 -8.84 -1.84
CA TRP A 127 -13.70 -8.12 -1.73
C TRP A 127 -12.79 -8.72 -0.66
N SER A 128 -11.50 -8.74 -0.93
CA SER A 128 -10.43 -9.07 0.00
C SER A 128 -9.49 -7.89 0.15
N LEU A 129 -9.17 -7.52 1.38
CA LEU A 129 -8.06 -6.61 1.69
C LEU A 129 -6.78 -7.44 1.68
N ASP A 130 -6.03 -7.36 0.58
CA ASP A 130 -4.83 -8.18 0.36
C ASP A 130 -3.63 -7.64 1.16
N TRP A 131 -3.50 -6.33 1.25
CA TRP A 131 -2.42 -5.69 2.01
C TRP A 131 -2.80 -4.28 2.43
N VAL A 132 -2.19 -3.83 3.52
CA VAL A 132 -2.24 -2.45 4.00
C VAL A 132 -0.91 -2.06 4.60
N TRP A 133 -0.45 -0.86 4.28
CA TRP A 133 0.80 -0.33 4.78
C TRP A 133 0.71 1.17 5.04
N PHE A 134 1.26 1.58 6.16
CA PHE A 134 1.41 2.98 6.53
C PHE A 134 2.88 3.31 6.71
N VAL A 135 3.27 4.50 6.30
CA VAL A 135 4.59 5.05 6.59
C VAL A 135 4.83 4.97 8.10
N PRO A 136 5.95 4.40 8.58
CA PRO A 136 6.17 4.13 10.00
C PRO A 136 5.94 5.33 10.92
N SER A 137 6.38 6.54 10.52
CA SER A 137 6.19 7.77 11.28
C SER A 137 4.74 8.25 11.39
N PHE A 138 3.80 7.69 10.61
CA PHE A 138 2.38 8.03 10.60
C PHE A 138 1.49 6.93 11.21
N ARG A 139 2.08 5.86 11.72
CA ARG A 139 1.34 4.78 12.40
C ARG A 139 0.81 5.24 13.76
N LYS A 140 -0.25 4.58 14.21
CA LYS A 140 -0.90 4.84 15.52
C LYS A 140 -1.45 6.27 15.68
N GLN A 141 -1.59 7.01 14.58
CA GLN A 141 -2.17 8.36 14.55
C GLN A 141 -3.65 8.37 14.12
N GLY A 142 -4.29 7.20 14.06
CA GLY A 142 -5.72 7.08 13.80
C GLY A 142 -6.14 7.17 12.33
N TYR A 143 -5.22 7.31 11.37
CA TYR A 143 -5.58 7.40 9.95
C TYR A 143 -6.44 6.21 9.48
N PHE A 144 -6.07 4.98 9.82
CA PHE A 144 -6.84 3.81 9.43
C PHE A 144 -8.21 3.77 10.11
N THR A 145 -8.28 4.06 11.40
CA THR A 145 -9.53 4.13 12.16
C THR A 145 -10.49 5.16 11.59
N ARG A 146 -10.00 6.35 11.25
CA ARG A 146 -10.79 7.46 10.69
C ARG A 146 -11.47 7.06 9.38
N HIS A 147 -10.79 6.27 8.56
CA HIS A 147 -11.28 5.87 7.26
C HIS A 147 -11.98 4.50 7.25
N TRP A 148 -11.98 3.76 8.35
CA TRP A 148 -12.50 2.39 8.42
C TRP A 148 -13.96 2.28 7.99
N LYS A 149 -14.82 3.14 8.55
CA LYS A 149 -16.26 3.17 8.19
C LYS A 149 -16.47 3.41 6.69
N LYS A 150 -15.69 4.30 6.08
CA LYS A 150 -15.77 4.56 4.65
C LYS A 150 -15.32 3.37 3.81
N LEU A 151 -14.27 2.66 4.21
CA LEU A 151 -13.84 1.42 3.56
C LEU A 151 -14.94 0.36 3.62
N ARG A 152 -15.60 0.21 4.77
CA ARG A 152 -16.76 -0.69 4.94
C ARG A 152 -17.94 -0.29 4.04
N GLN A 153 -18.17 0.99 3.83
CA GLN A 153 -19.19 1.48 2.89
C GLN A 153 -18.83 1.20 1.43
N MET A 154 -17.55 1.29 1.07
CA MET A 154 -17.06 1.08 -0.31
C MET A 154 -17.02 -0.41 -0.70
N TYR A 155 -16.61 -1.28 0.20
CA TYR A 155 -16.28 -2.68 -0.08
C TYR A 155 -17.17 -3.69 0.68
N GLY A 156 -18.11 -3.21 1.49
CA GLY A 156 -19.02 -4.07 2.27
C GLY A 156 -18.30 -4.90 3.33
N ASP A 157 -18.75 -6.14 3.49
CA ASP A 157 -18.17 -7.14 4.38
C ASP A 157 -16.99 -7.85 3.68
N PHE A 158 -15.93 -7.10 3.43
CA PHE A 158 -14.73 -7.64 2.80
C PHE A 158 -13.97 -8.57 3.76
N TYR A 159 -13.20 -9.48 3.19
CA TYR A 159 -12.30 -10.36 3.94
C TYR A 159 -10.93 -9.71 4.12
N ILE A 160 -10.20 -10.11 5.17
CA ILE A 160 -8.81 -9.71 5.36
C ILE A 160 -7.93 -10.92 5.03
N GLU A 161 -7.10 -10.79 4.00
CA GLU A 161 -6.25 -11.86 3.49
C GLU A 161 -5.20 -12.30 4.53
N ARG A 162 -5.00 -13.61 4.62
CA ARG A 162 -3.96 -14.19 5.50
C ARG A 162 -2.57 -14.12 4.85
N PRO A 163 -1.51 -14.03 5.64
CA PRO A 163 -1.45 -14.00 7.11
C PRO A 163 -1.81 -12.63 7.68
N VAL A 164 -2.64 -12.61 8.70
CA VAL A 164 -3.07 -11.38 9.38
C VAL A 164 -2.09 -11.02 10.49
N SER A 165 -1.55 -9.81 10.46
CA SER A 165 -0.67 -9.32 11.53
C SER A 165 -1.44 -9.15 12.86
N GLU A 166 -0.73 -9.28 13.98
CA GLU A 166 -1.32 -9.05 15.31
C GLU A 166 -1.93 -7.65 15.43
N ALA A 167 -1.28 -6.64 14.86
CA ALA A 167 -1.80 -5.27 14.86
C ALA A 167 -3.15 -5.16 14.12
N MET A 168 -3.32 -5.85 13.00
CA MET A 168 -4.58 -5.89 12.25
C MET A 168 -5.65 -6.66 13.02
N ARG A 169 -5.30 -7.79 13.64
CA ARG A 169 -6.21 -8.56 14.47
C ARG A 169 -6.77 -7.72 15.62
N GLN A 170 -5.91 -7.07 16.38
CA GLN A 170 -6.31 -6.19 17.48
C GLN A 170 -7.15 -5.00 17.01
N PHE A 171 -6.83 -4.48 15.84
CA PHE A 171 -7.61 -3.42 15.22
C PHE A 171 -9.04 -3.88 14.90
N THR A 172 -9.22 -5.02 14.21
CA THR A 172 -10.54 -5.55 13.84
C THR A 172 -11.39 -5.89 15.06
N ILE A 173 -10.80 -6.50 16.11
CA ILE A 173 -11.45 -6.74 17.40
C ILE A 173 -11.98 -5.42 17.98
N LYS A 174 -11.13 -4.39 18.03
CA LYS A 174 -11.53 -3.07 18.55
C LYS A 174 -12.65 -2.40 17.74
N GLN A 175 -12.76 -2.70 16.44
CA GLN A 175 -13.84 -2.19 15.59
C GLN A 175 -15.12 -3.07 15.68
N GLY A 176 -15.10 -4.23 16.32
CA GLY A 176 -16.19 -5.21 16.34
C GLY A 176 -16.37 -5.94 15.00
N ASP A 177 -15.29 -6.03 14.22
CA ASP A 177 -15.28 -6.56 12.85
C ASP A 177 -14.47 -7.87 12.72
N GLU A 178 -14.39 -8.69 13.79
CA GLU A 178 -13.62 -9.94 13.78
C GLU A 178 -14.07 -10.93 12.70
N ALA A 179 -15.33 -10.87 12.30
CA ALA A 179 -15.89 -11.70 11.22
C ALA A 179 -15.18 -11.48 9.86
N LEU A 180 -14.43 -10.38 9.69
CA LEU A 180 -13.63 -10.13 8.49
C LEU A 180 -12.30 -10.93 8.47
N LEU A 181 -11.90 -11.51 9.60
CA LEU A 181 -10.70 -12.33 9.73
C LEU A 181 -10.99 -13.78 9.34
N ARG A 182 -10.78 -14.16 8.11
CA ARG A 182 -10.97 -15.52 7.61
C ARG A 182 -9.69 -16.27 7.32
#